data_904869e7708b42e24d9559da5238ad07
#
_entry.id   904869e7708b42e24d9559da5238ad07
#
_cell.length_a   1.000
_cell.length_b   1.000
_cell.length_c   1.000
_cell.angle_alpha   90.00
_cell.angle_beta   90.00
_cell.angle_gamma   90.00
#
_symmetry.space_group_name_H-M   'P 1'
#
loop_
_entity.id
_entity.type
_entity.pdbx_description
1 polymer ?
#
loop_
_entity_poly.entity_id
_entity_poly.type
_entity_poly.pdbx_seq_one_letter_code
_entity_poly.pdbx_strand_id
1 'polypeptide(L)'
;ITKDDFVLEIGPGIGTMTQYLAEAAREVAAVEIDKTLLPILDDTLKDWDNVTVINNDILKVDIRQLALEKNQGLPIKVVATKYIYVSPA
;
A
#
# COMPACT_ATOMS: atom_id res chain seq x y z
N ILE A 1 1.43 -10.73 7.86
CA ILE A 1 2.12 -9.43 7.67
C ILE A 1 2.84 -9.09 8.97
N THR A 2 4.08 -8.71 8.86
CA THR A 2 4.95 -8.40 10.00
C THR A 2 5.64 -7.05 9.82
N LYS A 3 6.33 -6.58 10.85
CA LYS A 3 7.08 -5.32 10.82
C LYS A 3 8.29 -5.34 9.86
N ASP A 4 8.60 -6.47 9.27
CA ASP A 4 9.61 -6.57 8.21
C ASP A 4 9.01 -6.39 6.82
N ASP A 5 7.69 -6.40 6.69
CA ASP A 5 7.01 -6.39 5.41
C ASP A 5 6.80 -4.99 4.86
N PHE A 6 7.04 -4.85 3.56
CA PHE A 6 6.50 -3.77 2.75
C PHE A 6 5.21 -4.27 2.11
N VAL A 7 4.12 -3.52 2.25
CA VAL A 7 2.79 -3.90 1.75
C VAL A 7 2.34 -2.91 0.69
N LEU A 8 1.86 -3.44 -0.43
CA LEU A 8 1.15 -2.66 -1.45
C LEU A 8 -0.33 -2.97 -1.35
N GLU A 9 -1.13 -1.98 -1.00
CA GLU A 9 -2.58 -2.12 -0.96
C GLU A 9 -3.20 -1.56 -2.23
N ILE A 10 -4.10 -2.34 -2.85
CA ILE A 10 -4.84 -1.95 -4.04
C ILE A 10 -6.25 -1.53 -3.64
N GLY A 11 -6.61 -0.28 -3.93
CA GLY A 11 -7.94 0.24 -3.67
C GLY A 11 -8.24 0.42 -2.19
N PRO A 12 -7.50 1.28 -1.46
CA PRO A 12 -7.72 1.48 -0.02
C PRO A 12 -9.10 2.05 0.31
N GLY A 13 -9.82 2.61 -0.65
CA GLY A 13 -11.11 3.25 -0.42
C GLY A 13 -10.98 4.40 0.57
N ILE A 14 -11.67 4.31 1.70
CA ILE A 14 -11.59 5.33 2.76
C ILE A 14 -10.47 5.06 3.77
N GLY A 15 -9.67 3.99 3.58
CA GLY A 15 -8.48 3.72 4.39
C GLY A 15 -8.69 2.87 5.64
N THR A 16 -9.82 2.21 5.79
CA THR A 16 -10.09 1.38 6.98
C THR A 16 -9.10 0.22 7.09
N MET A 17 -8.94 -0.56 6.03
CA MET A 17 -7.98 -1.67 6.00
C MET A 17 -6.54 -1.16 6.07
N THR A 18 -6.28 -0.02 5.44
CA THR A 18 -4.94 0.59 5.40
C THR A 18 -4.38 0.82 6.80
N GLN A 19 -5.20 1.25 7.73
CA GLN A 19 -4.77 1.49 9.12
C GLN A 19 -4.32 0.20 9.80
N TYR A 20 -5.02 -0.91 9.60
CA TYR A 20 -4.61 -2.21 10.13
C TYR A 20 -3.30 -2.68 9.51
N LEU A 21 -3.15 -2.48 8.20
CA LEU A 21 -1.91 -2.81 7.50
C LEU A 21 -0.75 -1.96 8.01
N ALA A 22 -0.97 -0.68 8.22
CA ALA A 22 0.05 0.24 8.73
C ALA A 22 0.52 -0.15 10.13
N GLU A 23 -0.39 -0.62 10.97
CA GLU A 23 -0.05 -1.09 12.31
C GLU A 23 0.80 -2.37 12.26
N ALA A 24 0.52 -3.26 11.32
CA ALA A 24 1.17 -4.57 11.23
C ALA A 24 2.48 -4.56 10.42
N ALA A 25 2.58 -3.71 9.42
CA ALA A 25 3.69 -3.71 8.46
C ALA A 25 4.77 -2.69 8.80
N ARG A 26 5.93 -2.84 8.16
CA ARG A 26 6.98 -1.82 8.21
C ARG A 26 6.55 -0.56 7.48
N GLU A 27 5.99 -0.73 6.29
CA GLU A 27 5.56 0.37 5.43
C GLU A 27 4.44 -0.10 4.51
N VAL A 28 3.51 0.82 4.19
CA VAL A 28 2.39 0.55 3.29
C VAL A 28 2.38 1.60 2.18
N ALA A 29 2.29 1.14 0.94
CA ALA A 29 1.95 1.98 -0.20
C ALA A 29 0.53 1.61 -0.64
N ALA A 30 -0.38 2.58 -0.63
CA ALA A 30 -1.76 2.37 -1.00
C ALA A 30 -2.04 3.03 -2.35
N VAL A 31 -2.43 2.24 -3.35
CA VAL A 31 -2.69 2.72 -4.71
C VAL A 31 -4.18 2.93 -4.89
N GLU A 32 -4.59 4.19 -5.07
CA GLU A 32 -5.98 4.59 -5.26
C GLU A 32 -6.14 5.33 -6.59
N ILE A 33 -7.03 4.83 -7.44
CA ILE A 33 -7.30 5.43 -8.75
C ILE A 33 -8.27 6.62 -8.66
N ASP A 34 -9.16 6.62 -7.68
CA ASP A 34 -10.21 7.64 -7.52
C ASP A 34 -9.68 8.85 -6.77
N LYS A 35 -9.47 9.95 -7.49
CA LYS A 35 -8.98 11.21 -6.91
C LYS A 35 -9.91 11.78 -5.85
N THR A 36 -11.20 11.49 -5.92
CA THR A 36 -12.17 12.04 -4.96
C THR A 36 -12.00 11.47 -3.56
N LEU A 37 -11.31 10.34 -3.43
CA LEU A 37 -11.03 9.71 -2.15
C LEU A 37 -9.76 10.25 -1.48
N LEU A 38 -8.90 10.96 -2.20
CA LEU A 38 -7.61 11.41 -1.65
C LEU A 38 -7.76 12.30 -0.42
N PRO A 39 -8.67 13.29 -0.37
CA PRO A 39 -8.86 14.09 0.84
C PRO A 39 -9.32 13.26 2.04
N ILE A 40 -10.16 12.24 1.79
CA ILE A 40 -10.63 11.34 2.84
C ILE A 40 -9.46 10.49 3.37
N LEU A 41 -8.63 9.97 2.46
CA LEU A 41 -7.45 9.18 2.84
C LEU A 41 -6.44 10.03 3.61
N ASP A 42 -6.22 11.27 3.20
CA ASP A 42 -5.34 12.19 3.93
C ASP A 42 -5.79 12.36 5.38
N ASP A 43 -7.08 12.49 5.61
CA ASP A 43 -7.62 12.62 6.96
C ASP A 43 -7.55 11.30 7.74
N THR A 44 -7.97 10.20 7.13
CA THR A 44 -7.98 8.87 7.76
C THR A 44 -6.59 8.43 8.17
N LEU A 45 -5.57 8.73 7.34
CA LEU A 45 -4.21 8.21 7.49
C LEU A 45 -3.22 9.22 8.08
N LYS A 46 -3.68 10.38 8.51
CA LYS A 46 -2.82 11.49 8.95
C LYS A 46 -1.90 11.14 10.12
N ASP A 47 -2.32 10.20 10.98
CA ASP A 47 -1.55 9.80 12.15
C ASP A 47 -0.54 8.68 11.87
N TRP A 48 -0.49 8.19 10.63
CA TRP A 48 0.40 7.12 10.21
C TRP A 48 1.55 7.66 9.39
N ASP A 49 2.78 7.54 9.90
CA ASP A 49 3.99 8.02 9.21
C ASP A 49 4.58 7.00 8.25
N ASN A 50 4.06 5.76 8.25
CA ASN A 50 4.56 4.67 7.42
C ASN A 50 3.63 4.34 6.23
N VAL A 51 2.72 5.24 5.88
CA VAL A 51 1.79 5.07 4.75
C VAL A 51 2.05 6.13 3.69
N THR A 52 2.16 5.68 2.43
CA THR A 52 2.19 6.55 1.26
C THR A 52 1.00 6.23 0.38
N VAL A 53 0.21 7.25 0.02
CA VAL A 53 -0.90 7.09 -0.92
C VAL A 53 -0.41 7.46 -2.32
N ILE A 54 -0.61 6.54 -3.28
CA ILE A 54 -0.24 6.73 -4.68
C ILE A 54 -1.53 6.85 -5.49
N ASN A 55 -1.77 8.01 -6.10
CA ASN A 55 -2.91 8.20 -6.99
C ASN A 55 -2.55 7.71 -8.39
N ASN A 56 -2.89 6.48 -8.68
CA ASN A 56 -2.60 5.86 -9.97
C ASN A 56 -3.51 4.65 -10.20
N ASP A 57 -3.51 4.16 -11.44
CA ASP A 57 -4.06 2.87 -11.81
C ASP A 57 -3.03 1.80 -11.46
N ILE A 58 -3.44 0.76 -10.72
CA ILE A 58 -2.53 -0.33 -10.33
C ILE A 58 -1.90 -1.01 -11.56
N LEU A 59 -2.58 -1.05 -12.69
CA LEU A 59 -2.05 -1.64 -13.91
C LEU A 59 -0.86 -0.85 -14.47
N LYS A 60 -0.67 0.38 -14.03
CA LYS A 60 0.44 1.26 -14.44
C LYS A 60 1.55 1.31 -13.40
N VAL A 61 1.39 0.64 -12.26
CA VAL A 61 2.40 0.59 -11.21
C VAL A 61 3.37 -0.55 -11.50
N ASP A 62 4.64 -0.21 -11.58
CA ASP A 62 5.70 -1.20 -11.72
C ASP A 62 6.06 -1.74 -10.33
N ILE A 63 5.51 -2.90 -9.98
CA ILE A 63 5.70 -3.51 -8.66
C ILE A 63 7.15 -3.93 -8.45
N ARG A 64 7.84 -4.39 -9.50
CA ARG A 64 9.26 -4.77 -9.40
C ARG A 64 10.13 -3.56 -9.09
N GLN A 65 9.87 -2.43 -9.75
CA GLN A 65 10.59 -1.19 -9.48
C GLN A 65 10.31 -0.70 -8.06
N LEU A 66 9.06 -0.80 -7.61
CA LEU A 66 8.68 -0.45 -6.24
C LEU A 66 9.42 -1.32 -5.22
N ALA A 67 9.54 -2.62 -5.48
CA ALA A 67 10.29 -3.53 -4.62
C ALA A 67 11.77 -3.16 -4.55
N LEU A 68 12.37 -2.77 -5.68
CA LEU A 68 13.77 -2.31 -5.71
C LEU A 68 13.97 -1.04 -4.88
N GLU A 69 13.08 -0.08 -5.02
CA GLU A 69 13.21 1.22 -4.36
C GLU A 69 12.88 1.16 -2.87
N LYS A 70 11.92 0.33 -2.47
CA LYS A 70 11.35 0.36 -1.12
C LYS A 70 11.58 -0.91 -0.31
N ASN A 71 12.00 -2.01 -0.92
CA ASN A 71 12.12 -3.29 -0.24
C ASN A 71 13.39 -4.06 -0.62
N GLN A 72 14.44 -3.36 -1.05
CA GLN A 72 15.74 -3.94 -1.39
C GLN A 72 15.65 -5.05 -2.45
N GLY A 73 14.68 -4.96 -3.36
CA GLY A 73 14.44 -5.97 -4.38
C GLY A 73 13.78 -7.24 -3.89
N LEU A 74 13.44 -7.32 -2.60
CA LEU A 74 12.76 -8.48 -2.04
C LEU A 74 11.27 -8.46 -2.36
N PRO A 75 10.60 -9.63 -2.38
CA PRO A 75 9.16 -9.69 -2.64
C PRO A 75 8.36 -8.82 -1.67
N ILE A 76 7.33 -8.16 -2.19
CA ILE A 76 6.41 -7.37 -1.37
C ILE A 76 5.06 -8.08 -1.28
N LYS A 77 4.33 -7.83 -0.21
CA LYS A 77 2.98 -8.37 -0.06
C LYS A 77 1.99 -7.41 -0.68
N VAL A 78 1.11 -7.94 -1.55
CA VAL A 78 0.08 -7.18 -2.23
C VAL A 78 -1.26 -7.57 -1.66
N VAL A 79 -1.99 -6.59 -1.16
CA VAL A 79 -3.30 -6.79 -0.54
C VAL A 79 -4.37 -6.09 -1.38
N ALA A 80 -5.39 -6.85 -1.76
CA ALA A 80 -6.58 -6.31 -2.39
C ALA A 80 -7.78 -6.89 -1.68
N THR A 81 -8.73 -6.09 -1.31
CA THR A 81 -9.96 -6.36 -0.53
C THR A 81 -10.07 -7.72 0.19
N LYS A 82 -9.91 -8.85 -0.51
CA LYS A 82 -10.11 -10.20 0.05
C LYS A 82 -8.89 -11.11 -0.08
N TYR A 83 -7.81 -10.62 -0.70
CA TYR A 83 -6.68 -11.47 -1.07
C TYR A 83 -5.37 -10.83 -0.67
N ILE A 84 -4.43 -11.69 -0.28
CA ILE A 84 -3.04 -11.30 -0.04
C ILE A 84 -2.17 -12.08 -1.01
N TYR A 85 -1.30 -11.37 -1.73
CA TYR A 85 -0.37 -11.95 -2.68
C TYR A 85 1.06 -11.62 -2.27
N VAL A 86 2.00 -12.50 -2.65
CA VAL A 86 3.43 -12.20 -2.55
C VAL A 86 3.93 -12.02 -3.99
N SER A 87 4.48 -10.84 -4.27
CA SER A 87 5.00 -10.55 -5.60
C SER A 87 6.26 -11.36 -5.88
N PRO A 88 6.51 -11.79 -7.12
CA PRO A 88 7.83 -12.26 -7.50
C PRO A 88 8.78 -11.06 -7.47
N ALA A 89 9.88 -11.21 -6.83
CA ALA A 89 10.85 -10.12 -6.70
C ALA A 89 11.56 -9.81 -8.03
#